data_7c8b6717442b974a16e66cc1dbb8a6b9
#
_entry.id   7c8b6717442b974a16e66cc1dbb8a6b9
#
_cell.length_a   1.000
_cell.length_b   1.000
_cell.length_c   1.000
_cell.angle_alpha   90.00
_cell.angle_beta   90.00
_cell.angle_gamma   90.00
#
_symmetry.space_group_name_H-M   'P 1'
#
loop_
_entity.id
_entity.type
_entity.pdbx_description
1 polymer ?
#
loop_
_entity_poly.entity_id
_entity_poly.type
_entity_poly.pdbx_seq_one_letter_code
_entity_poly.pdbx_strand_id
1 'polypeptide(L)'
;EQGLLDGATPFFAPVPKVNDAQNPFLTNAGAAVWGDAATFIPYTLYRHFRDKGLLKQYLNLMTDWVDWIYRQDEARGGNRLWDFGWQLGDWLALDSGIKGSVFGATDSALIASAYYYISADYTAKMLSVLEDNRSEFYRTLAKEVREKIIHTYFNGDELNTNPVTLQSEVENIRQSMAQNYGGVTIPTAIDTQTGLAVLLRHGLYPNEVARDKLAKRLQEKMDEHNGYLT
;
A
#
# COMPACT_ATOMS: atom_id res chain seq x y z
N GLU A 1 -9.43 15.98 -14.46
CA GLU A 1 -10.44 15.59 -13.45
C GLU A 1 -10.87 14.14 -13.61
N GLN A 2 -11.17 13.68 -14.84
CA GLN A 2 -11.58 12.29 -15.08
C GLN A 2 -10.50 11.27 -14.67
N GLY A 3 -9.22 11.58 -14.86
CA GLY A 3 -8.11 10.73 -14.47
C GLY A 3 -7.97 10.52 -12.96
N LEU A 4 -8.37 11.50 -12.16
CA LEU A 4 -8.42 11.39 -10.69
C LEU A 4 -9.58 10.49 -10.24
N LEU A 5 -10.72 10.57 -10.92
CA LEU A 5 -11.88 9.73 -10.65
C LEU A 5 -11.62 8.25 -10.98
N ASP A 6 -10.73 7.99 -11.93
CA ASP A 6 -10.33 6.63 -12.34
C ASP A 6 -9.13 6.07 -11.53
N GLY A 7 -8.73 6.74 -10.45
CA GLY A 7 -7.60 6.34 -9.62
C GLY A 7 -6.23 6.70 -10.20
N ALA A 8 -6.18 7.43 -11.30
CA ALA A 8 -4.94 7.98 -11.82
C ALA A 8 -4.52 9.17 -10.94
N THR A 9 -3.30 9.16 -10.46
CA THR A 9 -2.73 10.32 -9.77
C THR A 9 -2.20 11.34 -10.77
N PRO A 10 -2.08 12.61 -10.38
CA PRO A 10 -1.49 13.65 -11.24
C PRO A 10 -0.06 13.32 -11.70
N PHE A 11 0.62 12.40 -11.02
CA PHE A 11 1.98 12.00 -11.37
C PHE A 11 2.02 11.08 -12.59
N PHE A 12 1.02 10.23 -12.76
CA PHE A 12 0.79 9.55 -14.03
C PHE A 12 -0.15 10.43 -14.83
N ALA A 13 0.43 11.31 -15.66
CA ALA A 13 -0.32 12.13 -16.61
C ALA A 13 -1.43 11.30 -17.25
N PRO A 14 -2.55 11.93 -17.70
CA PRO A 14 -3.68 11.19 -18.23
C PRO A 14 -3.15 10.18 -19.24
N VAL A 15 -3.20 8.91 -18.82
CA VAL A 15 -2.75 7.80 -19.65
C VAL A 15 -3.55 7.95 -20.94
N PRO A 16 -2.92 8.12 -22.09
CA PRO A 16 -3.65 8.11 -23.33
C PRO A 16 -4.51 6.86 -23.31
N LYS A 17 -5.76 6.94 -23.74
CA LYS A 17 -6.64 5.77 -23.93
C LYS A 17 -6.07 4.91 -25.06
N VAL A 18 -4.86 4.44 -24.86
CA VAL A 18 -4.23 3.46 -25.72
C VAL A 18 -4.72 2.14 -25.18
N ASN A 19 -5.48 1.42 -25.98
CA ASN A 19 -5.87 0.02 -25.77
C ASN A 19 -4.61 -0.88 -25.82
N ASP A 20 -3.60 -0.52 -25.03
CA ASP A 20 -2.41 -1.33 -24.90
C ASP A 20 -2.56 -2.19 -23.62
N ALA A 21 -3.42 -3.21 -23.74
CA ALA A 21 -3.60 -4.23 -22.72
C ALA A 21 -2.29 -4.96 -22.35
N GLN A 22 -1.19 -4.68 -23.05
CA GLN A 22 0.10 -5.32 -22.87
C GLN A 22 1.08 -4.48 -22.02
N ASN A 23 0.78 -3.20 -21.75
CA ASN A 23 1.64 -2.37 -20.92
C ASN A 23 1.04 -2.20 -19.53
N PRO A 24 1.56 -2.88 -18.49
CA PRO A 24 1.04 -2.79 -17.13
C PRO A 24 1.16 -1.38 -16.53
N PHE A 25 2.04 -0.52 -17.05
CA PHE A 25 2.17 0.88 -16.67
C PHE A 25 1.06 1.78 -17.23
N LEU A 26 0.28 1.30 -18.21
CA LEU A 26 -0.76 2.04 -18.88
C LEU A 26 -2.18 1.54 -18.53
N THR A 27 -2.30 0.52 -17.70
CA THR A 27 -3.60 0.11 -17.16
C THR A 27 -4.03 1.11 -16.08
N ASN A 28 -5.34 1.34 -15.93
CA ASN A 28 -5.95 2.18 -14.88
C ASN A 28 -5.72 1.62 -13.46
N ALA A 29 -4.55 1.10 -13.20
CA ALA A 29 -4.16 0.55 -11.93
C ALA A 29 -3.48 1.65 -11.13
N GLY A 30 -4.19 2.23 -10.20
CA GLY A 30 -3.56 3.05 -9.17
C GLY A 30 -2.48 2.24 -8.47
N ALA A 31 -1.30 2.81 -8.27
CA ALA A 31 -0.22 2.18 -7.53
C ALA A 31 -0.15 2.73 -6.11
N ALA A 32 -0.07 1.83 -5.14
CA ALA A 32 0.16 2.18 -3.75
C ALA A 32 1.45 2.99 -3.59
N VAL A 33 1.53 3.76 -2.52
CA VAL A 33 2.56 4.74 -2.17
C VAL A 33 2.50 5.98 -3.06
N TRP A 34 2.52 5.84 -4.38
CA TRP A 34 2.48 6.96 -5.33
C TRP A 34 1.10 7.61 -5.37
N GLY A 35 0.04 6.81 -5.50
CA GLY A 35 -1.34 7.28 -5.48
C GLY A 35 -1.76 7.84 -4.14
N ASP A 36 -1.20 7.33 -3.07
CA ASP A 36 -1.48 7.76 -1.70
C ASP A 36 -1.00 9.18 -1.39
N ALA A 37 -0.22 9.80 -2.28
CA ALA A 37 0.05 11.24 -2.24
C ALA A 37 -1.25 12.06 -2.12
N ALA A 38 -2.35 11.56 -2.69
CA ALA A 38 -3.68 12.15 -2.59
C ALA A 38 -4.17 12.32 -1.13
N THR A 39 -3.76 11.45 -0.22
CA THR A 39 -4.13 11.49 1.20
C THR A 39 -3.00 12.00 2.09
N PHE A 40 -1.76 11.61 1.80
CA PHE A 40 -0.58 11.97 2.59
C PHE A 40 -0.26 13.47 2.55
N ILE A 41 -0.35 14.08 1.37
CA ILE A 41 -0.01 15.50 1.22
C ILE A 41 -1.00 16.38 1.99
N PRO A 42 -2.33 16.28 1.79
CA PRO A 42 -3.29 17.08 2.55
C PRO A 42 -3.23 16.82 4.06
N TYR A 43 -3.08 15.57 4.48
CA TYR A 43 -2.89 15.22 5.89
C TYR A 43 -1.66 15.88 6.49
N THR A 44 -0.52 15.82 5.81
CA THR A 44 0.74 16.40 6.27
C THR A 44 0.65 17.93 6.33
N LEU A 45 0.11 18.56 5.30
CA LEU A 45 -0.11 20.01 5.27
C LEU A 45 -0.99 20.45 6.44
N TYR A 46 -2.10 19.76 6.66
CA TYR A 46 -2.96 20.08 7.80
C TYR A 46 -2.24 19.89 9.14
N ARG A 47 -1.47 18.85 9.30
CA ARG A 47 -0.71 18.63 10.56
C ARG A 47 0.27 19.75 10.85
N HIS A 48 0.90 20.31 9.83
CA HIS A 48 1.87 21.40 10.00
C HIS A 48 1.21 22.79 10.13
N PHE A 49 0.26 23.09 9.28
CA PHE A 49 -0.29 24.44 9.14
C PHE A 49 -1.65 24.65 9.82
N ARG A 50 -2.35 23.58 10.17
CA ARG A 50 -3.71 23.62 10.77
C ARG A 50 -4.74 24.37 9.91
N ASP A 51 -4.49 24.52 8.64
CA ASP A 51 -5.37 25.24 7.71
C ASP A 51 -6.53 24.35 7.26
N LYS A 52 -7.71 24.58 7.86
CA LYS A 52 -8.96 23.88 7.48
C LYS A 52 -9.47 24.32 6.10
N GLY A 53 -9.14 25.53 5.63
CA GLY A 53 -9.54 26.02 4.32
C GLY A 53 -8.82 25.24 3.21
N LEU A 54 -7.50 25.09 3.35
CA LEU A 54 -6.69 24.28 2.46
C LEU A 54 -7.14 22.80 2.49
N LEU A 55 -7.39 22.25 3.68
CA LEU A 55 -7.88 20.88 3.82
C LEU A 55 -9.19 20.65 3.06
N LYS A 56 -10.15 21.57 3.15
CA LYS A 56 -11.43 21.47 2.42
C LYS A 56 -11.24 21.39 0.89
N GLN A 57 -10.22 22.07 0.34
CA GLN A 57 -9.95 22.05 -1.10
C GLN A 57 -9.49 20.67 -1.60
N TYR A 58 -8.79 19.90 -0.73
CA TYR A 58 -8.25 18.59 -1.09
C TYR A 58 -9.07 17.42 -0.56
N LEU A 59 -10.15 17.68 0.15
CA LEU A 59 -10.94 16.63 0.79
C LEU A 59 -11.49 15.62 -0.22
N ASN A 60 -12.02 16.10 -1.34
CA ASN A 60 -12.54 15.21 -2.39
C ASN A 60 -11.42 14.35 -3.00
N LEU A 61 -10.22 14.90 -3.18
CA LEU A 61 -9.10 14.11 -3.66
C LEU A 61 -8.76 12.95 -2.71
N MET A 62 -8.83 13.20 -1.39
CA MET A 62 -8.61 12.15 -0.37
C MET A 62 -9.69 11.08 -0.44
N THR A 63 -10.96 11.48 -0.45
CA THR A 63 -12.09 10.55 -0.49
C THR A 63 -12.12 9.76 -1.80
N ASP A 64 -11.96 10.41 -2.94
CA ASP A 64 -12.01 9.78 -4.26
C ASP A 64 -10.94 8.70 -4.43
N TRP A 65 -9.73 8.94 -3.89
CA TRP A 65 -8.66 7.95 -3.88
C TRP A 65 -9.03 6.70 -3.08
N VAL A 66 -9.46 6.88 -1.82
CA VAL A 66 -9.84 5.74 -0.96
C VAL A 66 -11.07 5.02 -1.51
N ASP A 67 -12.07 5.77 -2.01
CA ASP A 67 -13.27 5.19 -2.62
C ASP A 67 -12.95 4.38 -3.87
N TRP A 68 -11.94 4.81 -4.64
CA TRP A 68 -11.48 4.03 -5.79
C TRP A 68 -10.91 2.67 -5.33
N ILE A 69 -10.01 2.66 -4.34
CA ILE A 69 -9.44 1.41 -3.81
C ILE A 69 -10.57 0.52 -3.26
N TYR A 70 -11.47 1.11 -2.47
CA TYR A 70 -12.62 0.42 -1.89
C TYR A 70 -13.52 -0.23 -2.95
N ARG A 71 -13.86 0.50 -4.02
CA ARG A 71 -14.66 -0.06 -5.13
C ARG A 71 -13.95 -1.20 -5.85
N GLN A 72 -12.63 -1.11 -6.03
CA GLN A 72 -11.86 -2.20 -6.63
C GLN A 72 -11.81 -3.44 -5.71
N ASP A 73 -11.67 -3.24 -4.41
CA ASP A 73 -11.75 -4.31 -3.42
C ASP A 73 -13.14 -4.96 -3.40
N GLU A 74 -14.22 -4.18 -3.32
CA GLU A 74 -15.60 -4.68 -3.36
C GLU A 74 -15.91 -5.49 -4.62
N ALA A 75 -15.46 -5.02 -5.78
CA ALA A 75 -15.64 -5.73 -7.05
C ALA A 75 -14.95 -7.11 -7.07
N ARG A 76 -14.01 -7.36 -6.16
CA ARG A 76 -13.25 -8.61 -5.98
C ARG A 76 -13.67 -9.41 -4.75
N GLY A 77 -14.77 -9.03 -4.12
CA GLY A 77 -15.34 -9.75 -2.96
C GLY A 77 -15.12 -9.07 -1.61
N GLY A 78 -14.50 -7.89 -1.57
CA GLY A 78 -14.39 -7.06 -0.36
C GLY A 78 -13.55 -7.71 0.73
N ASN A 79 -12.41 -8.29 0.40
CA ASN A 79 -11.59 -9.02 1.36
C ASN A 79 -10.71 -8.13 2.25
N ARG A 80 -10.71 -6.80 2.00
CA ARG A 80 -9.96 -5.78 2.75
C ARG A 80 -8.44 -5.89 2.63
N LEU A 81 -7.95 -6.51 1.56
CA LEU A 81 -6.55 -6.45 1.16
C LEU A 81 -6.44 -5.81 -0.23
N TRP A 82 -5.39 -5.03 -0.42
CA TRP A 82 -5.04 -4.56 -1.76
C TRP A 82 -3.99 -5.49 -2.36
N ASP A 83 -4.46 -6.67 -2.76
CA ASP A 83 -3.66 -7.77 -3.32
C ASP A 83 -3.89 -7.94 -4.84
N PHE A 84 -4.37 -6.89 -5.49
CA PHE A 84 -4.73 -6.85 -6.90
C PHE A 84 -4.03 -5.70 -7.62
N GLY A 85 -4.05 -5.80 -8.97
CA GLY A 85 -3.43 -4.82 -9.83
C GLY A 85 -1.90 -4.86 -9.78
N TRP A 86 -1.29 -3.95 -10.54
CA TRP A 86 0.16 -3.83 -10.55
C TRP A 86 0.63 -2.84 -9.47
N GLN A 87 1.61 -3.26 -8.69
CA GLN A 87 2.15 -2.49 -7.58
C GLN A 87 3.67 -2.31 -7.71
N LEU A 88 4.14 -1.15 -7.33
CA LEU A 88 5.58 -0.84 -7.31
C LEU A 88 6.30 -1.48 -6.12
N GLY A 89 5.59 -1.72 -5.01
CA GLY A 89 6.18 -2.25 -3.79
C GLY A 89 7.29 -1.34 -3.23
N ASP A 90 8.36 -1.92 -2.75
CA ASP A 90 9.56 -1.23 -2.29
C ASP A 90 10.55 -0.98 -3.45
N TRP A 91 10.15 -0.13 -4.37
CA TRP A 91 10.89 0.23 -5.57
C TRP A 91 12.31 0.71 -5.24
N LEU A 92 13.30 0.11 -5.92
CA LEU A 92 14.73 0.38 -5.77
C LEU A 92 15.36 -0.07 -4.45
N ALA A 93 14.67 -0.85 -3.61
CA ALA A 93 15.33 -1.50 -2.47
C ALA A 93 16.39 -2.52 -2.96
N LEU A 94 17.43 -2.70 -2.15
CA LEU A 94 18.64 -3.42 -2.56
C LEU A 94 18.64 -4.91 -2.14
N ASP A 95 17.55 -5.38 -1.56
CA ASP A 95 17.42 -6.70 -0.94
C ASP A 95 16.76 -7.77 -1.83
N SER A 96 16.51 -7.46 -3.10
CA SER A 96 15.81 -8.38 -4.03
C SER A 96 16.51 -9.73 -4.26
N GLY A 97 17.80 -9.79 -3.99
CA GLY A 97 18.64 -10.96 -4.35
C GLY A 97 18.86 -11.15 -5.86
N ILE A 98 18.23 -10.34 -6.70
CA ILE A 98 18.29 -10.42 -8.17
C ILE A 98 19.10 -9.23 -8.68
N LYS A 99 20.24 -9.51 -9.29
CA LYS A 99 21.10 -8.46 -9.85
C LYS A 99 20.36 -7.67 -10.95
N GLY A 100 20.28 -6.35 -10.74
CA GLY A 100 19.63 -5.44 -11.69
C GLY A 100 18.11 -5.36 -11.55
N SER A 101 17.50 -6.03 -10.56
CA SER A 101 16.10 -5.80 -10.22
C SER A 101 15.89 -4.36 -9.74
N VAL A 102 14.79 -3.77 -10.16
CA VAL A 102 14.31 -2.48 -9.66
C VAL A 102 13.29 -2.67 -8.50
N PHE A 103 12.91 -3.92 -8.23
CA PHE A 103 12.02 -4.28 -7.13
C PHE A 103 12.84 -4.82 -5.97
N GLY A 104 12.54 -4.40 -4.75
CA GLY A 104 13.03 -5.00 -3.53
C GLY A 104 12.39 -6.37 -3.26
N ALA A 105 12.65 -6.95 -2.11
CA ALA A 105 12.15 -8.28 -1.74
C ALA A 105 10.75 -8.26 -1.11
N THR A 106 10.29 -7.11 -0.63
CA THR A 106 9.05 -7.00 0.17
C THR A 106 7.80 -7.29 -0.65
N ASP A 107 6.91 -8.11 -0.10
CA ASP A 107 5.60 -8.41 -0.67
C ASP A 107 4.84 -7.13 -1.02
N SER A 108 4.47 -7.02 -2.28
CA SER A 108 3.81 -5.82 -2.80
C SER A 108 2.38 -5.67 -2.29
N ALA A 109 1.70 -6.79 -1.96
CA ALA A 109 0.36 -6.76 -1.40
C ALA A 109 0.39 -6.29 0.07
N LEU A 110 1.44 -6.64 0.84
CA LEU A 110 1.65 -6.07 2.18
C LEU A 110 1.76 -4.56 2.11
N ILE A 111 2.64 -4.04 1.25
CA ILE A 111 2.83 -2.60 1.09
C ILE A 111 1.53 -1.92 0.66
N ALA A 112 0.89 -2.42 -0.40
CA ALA A 112 -0.35 -1.83 -0.90
C ALA A 112 -1.47 -1.85 0.14
N SER A 113 -1.67 -2.96 0.85
CA SER A 113 -2.69 -3.07 1.91
C SER A 113 -2.40 -2.15 3.10
N ALA A 114 -1.13 -2.00 3.49
CA ALA A 114 -0.75 -1.05 4.53
C ALA A 114 -1.11 0.39 4.11
N TYR A 115 -0.86 0.76 2.87
CA TYR A 115 -1.20 2.10 2.37
C TYR A 115 -2.70 2.29 2.16
N TYR A 116 -3.45 1.25 1.83
CA TYR A 116 -4.92 1.28 1.87
C TYR A 116 -5.43 1.63 3.28
N TYR A 117 -4.93 0.94 4.31
CA TYR A 117 -5.21 1.27 5.70
C TYR A 117 -4.88 2.73 6.05
N ILE A 118 -3.65 3.17 5.73
CA ILE A 118 -3.16 4.50 6.10
C ILE A 118 -3.98 5.58 5.41
N SER A 119 -4.28 5.42 4.12
CA SER A 119 -5.08 6.38 3.35
C SER A 119 -6.50 6.48 3.89
N ALA A 120 -7.14 5.37 4.25
CA ALA A 120 -8.45 5.37 4.89
C ALA A 120 -8.41 6.04 6.28
N ASP A 121 -7.41 5.75 7.11
CA ASP A 121 -7.23 6.34 8.44
C ASP A 121 -6.98 7.85 8.37
N TYR A 122 -6.13 8.31 7.45
CA TYR A 122 -5.88 9.74 7.27
C TYR A 122 -7.11 10.47 6.77
N THR A 123 -7.85 9.87 5.82
CA THR A 123 -9.11 10.43 5.33
C THR A 123 -10.15 10.53 6.45
N ALA A 124 -10.32 9.48 7.28
CA ALA A 124 -11.20 9.51 8.44
C ALA A 124 -10.84 10.63 9.42
N LYS A 125 -9.55 10.80 9.73
CA LYS A 125 -9.05 11.85 10.63
C LYS A 125 -9.32 13.25 10.07
N MET A 126 -9.12 13.47 8.79
CA MET A 126 -9.32 14.78 8.16
C MET A 126 -10.80 15.13 8.04
N LEU A 127 -11.65 14.16 7.73
CA LEU A 127 -13.12 14.32 7.79
C LEU A 127 -13.59 14.66 9.21
N SER A 128 -13.05 14.00 10.24
CA SER A 128 -13.37 14.31 11.64
C SER A 128 -12.99 15.74 12.03
N VAL A 129 -11.85 16.24 11.53
CA VAL A 129 -11.42 17.64 11.75
C VAL A 129 -12.40 18.65 11.16
N LEU A 130 -13.06 18.27 10.05
CA LEU A 130 -14.05 19.09 9.37
C LEU A 130 -15.48 18.82 9.84
N GLU A 131 -15.66 17.95 10.85
CA GLU A 131 -16.97 17.55 11.39
C GLU A 131 -17.87 16.91 10.31
N ASP A 132 -17.26 16.24 9.32
CA ASP A 132 -17.97 15.57 8.24
C ASP A 132 -18.40 14.17 8.69
N ASN A 133 -19.69 13.86 8.51
CA ASN A 133 -20.29 12.61 8.96
C ASN A 133 -19.78 11.36 8.24
N ARG A 134 -19.15 11.51 7.08
CA ARG A 134 -18.50 10.41 6.35
C ARG A 134 -17.29 9.85 7.11
N SER A 135 -16.76 10.57 8.10
CA SER A 135 -15.59 10.13 8.89
C SER A 135 -15.75 8.73 9.49
N GLU A 136 -16.96 8.35 9.86
CA GLU A 136 -17.22 7.03 10.47
C GLU A 136 -17.07 5.89 9.46
N PHE A 137 -17.51 6.08 8.22
CA PHE A 137 -17.30 5.10 7.15
C PHE A 137 -15.82 4.78 6.96
N TYR A 138 -14.97 5.81 6.77
CA TYR A 138 -13.54 5.61 6.54
C TYR A 138 -12.81 5.08 7.79
N ARG A 139 -13.29 5.41 8.99
CA ARG A 139 -12.75 4.84 10.24
C ARG A 139 -13.05 3.34 10.32
N THR A 140 -14.26 2.93 9.99
CA THR A 140 -14.66 1.53 9.95
C THR A 140 -13.85 0.77 8.89
N LEU A 141 -13.74 1.33 7.69
CA LEU A 141 -12.94 0.76 6.61
C LEU A 141 -11.47 0.58 7.03
N ALA A 142 -10.85 1.60 7.61
CA ALA A 142 -9.48 1.52 8.10
C ALA A 142 -9.32 0.39 9.15
N LYS A 143 -10.29 0.27 10.06
CA LYS A 143 -10.29 -0.80 11.07
C LYS A 143 -10.36 -2.19 10.41
N GLU A 144 -11.28 -2.39 9.47
CA GLU A 144 -11.45 -3.65 8.75
C GLU A 144 -10.17 -4.04 7.98
N VAL A 145 -9.58 -3.09 7.28
CA VAL A 145 -8.31 -3.32 6.55
C VAL A 145 -7.18 -3.69 7.51
N ARG A 146 -7.05 -2.96 8.63
CA ARG A 146 -6.04 -3.26 9.66
C ARG A 146 -6.21 -4.66 10.24
N GLU A 147 -7.44 -5.03 10.60
CA GLU A 147 -7.75 -6.36 11.14
C GLU A 147 -7.40 -7.46 10.13
N LYS A 148 -7.71 -7.23 8.86
CA LYS A 148 -7.39 -8.18 7.79
C LYS A 148 -5.88 -8.32 7.57
N ILE A 149 -5.12 -7.22 7.59
CA ILE A 149 -3.66 -7.24 7.53
C ILE A 149 -3.10 -8.09 8.67
N ILE A 150 -3.53 -7.83 9.90
CA ILE A 150 -3.07 -8.58 11.08
C ILE A 150 -3.40 -10.07 10.94
N HIS A 151 -4.64 -10.39 10.57
CA HIS A 151 -5.05 -11.78 10.38
C HIS A 151 -4.25 -12.51 9.28
N THR A 152 -3.83 -11.80 8.24
CA THR A 152 -3.11 -12.39 7.11
C THR A 152 -1.63 -12.57 7.40
N TYR A 153 -1.02 -11.55 8.01
CA TYR A 153 0.43 -11.49 8.17
C TYR A 153 0.93 -11.91 9.56
N PHE A 154 0.04 -12.37 10.45
CA PHE A 154 0.42 -12.89 11.77
C PHE A 154 -0.27 -14.20 12.09
N ASN A 155 0.47 -15.07 12.78
CA ASN A 155 -0.01 -16.27 13.45
C ASN A 155 0.17 -16.05 14.97
N GLY A 156 -0.86 -15.55 15.65
CA GLY A 156 -0.73 -15.08 17.03
C GLY A 156 0.22 -13.89 17.09
N ASP A 157 1.30 -14.01 17.86
CA ASP A 157 2.33 -12.97 18.02
C ASP A 157 3.49 -13.08 17.02
N GLU A 158 3.49 -14.12 16.20
CA GLU A 158 4.56 -14.39 15.24
C GLU A 158 4.21 -13.88 13.85
N LEU A 159 5.21 -13.34 13.17
CA LEU A 159 5.07 -12.92 11.77
C LEU A 159 4.85 -14.16 10.88
N ASN A 160 3.79 -14.16 10.10
CA ASN A 160 3.56 -15.17 9.07
C ASN A 160 4.40 -14.83 7.83
N THR A 161 5.51 -15.53 7.65
CA THR A 161 6.45 -15.29 6.55
C THR A 161 6.01 -15.90 5.21
N ASN A 162 4.92 -16.68 5.21
CA ASN A 162 4.39 -17.34 4.02
C ASN A 162 2.88 -17.12 3.88
N PRO A 163 2.39 -15.88 3.85
CA PRO A 163 0.97 -15.63 3.67
C PRO A 163 0.54 -16.01 2.24
N VAL A 164 -0.67 -16.55 2.12
CA VAL A 164 -1.29 -16.80 0.81
C VAL A 164 -2.03 -15.52 0.41
N THR A 165 -1.33 -14.61 -0.24
CA THR A 165 -1.89 -13.31 -0.68
C THR A 165 -2.06 -13.21 -2.19
N LEU A 166 -1.53 -14.17 -2.96
CA LEU A 166 -1.53 -14.10 -4.41
C LEU A 166 -2.88 -14.50 -4.99
N GLN A 167 -3.57 -13.53 -5.55
CA GLN A 167 -4.72 -13.77 -6.41
C GLN A 167 -4.27 -14.10 -7.84
N SER A 168 -5.14 -14.76 -8.60
CA SER A 168 -4.87 -15.21 -9.98
C SER A 168 -4.45 -14.06 -10.91
N GLU A 169 -4.93 -12.84 -10.67
CA GLU A 169 -4.55 -11.66 -11.45
C GLU A 169 -3.06 -11.31 -11.27
N VAL A 170 -2.58 -11.38 -10.04
CA VAL A 170 -1.16 -11.12 -9.73
C VAL A 170 -0.27 -12.19 -10.34
N GLU A 171 -0.71 -13.44 -10.34
CA GLU A 171 0.03 -14.53 -10.98
C GLU A 171 0.10 -14.36 -12.51
N ASN A 172 -0.97 -13.92 -13.16
CA ASN A 172 -0.97 -13.61 -14.59
C ASN A 172 -0.02 -12.45 -14.93
N ILE A 173 -0.01 -11.39 -14.12
CA ILE A 173 0.94 -10.28 -14.26
C ILE A 173 2.36 -10.77 -14.08
N ARG A 174 2.62 -11.59 -13.06
CA ARG A 174 3.91 -12.22 -12.78
C ARG A 174 4.43 -13.02 -13.96
N GLN A 175 3.58 -13.86 -14.54
CA GLN A 175 3.93 -14.67 -15.73
C GLN A 175 4.23 -13.78 -16.95
N SER A 176 3.43 -12.76 -17.18
CA SER A 176 3.64 -11.81 -18.27
C SER A 176 4.95 -11.03 -18.08
N MET A 177 5.26 -10.58 -16.88
CA MET A 177 6.52 -9.88 -16.58
C MET A 177 7.72 -10.80 -16.69
N ALA A 178 7.63 -12.04 -16.23
CA ALA A 178 8.71 -13.02 -16.37
C ALA A 178 9.02 -13.32 -17.84
N GLN A 179 8.01 -13.35 -18.71
CA GLN A 179 8.20 -13.56 -20.14
C GLN A 179 8.80 -12.36 -20.86
N ASN A 180 8.42 -11.13 -20.47
CA ASN A 180 8.81 -9.91 -21.19
C ASN A 180 10.09 -9.25 -20.66
N TYR A 181 10.46 -9.48 -19.40
CA TYR A 181 11.57 -8.80 -18.73
C TYR A 181 12.61 -9.75 -18.12
N GLY A 182 12.64 -11.00 -18.55
CA GLY A 182 13.73 -11.92 -18.28
C GLY A 182 13.96 -12.22 -16.79
N GLY A 183 12.97 -12.81 -16.12
CA GLY A 183 13.18 -13.35 -14.77
C GLY A 183 12.84 -12.41 -13.61
N VAL A 184 12.03 -11.39 -13.85
CA VAL A 184 11.49 -10.55 -12.76
C VAL A 184 10.53 -11.41 -11.93
N THR A 185 10.94 -11.76 -10.72
CA THR A 185 10.04 -12.36 -9.72
C THR A 185 9.31 -11.24 -9.00
N ILE A 186 7.98 -11.36 -8.85
CA ILE A 186 7.24 -10.47 -7.95
C ILE A 186 7.70 -10.78 -6.53
N PRO A 187 8.13 -9.77 -5.76
CA PRO A 187 8.55 -9.95 -4.40
C PRO A 187 7.41 -10.45 -3.51
N THR A 188 7.69 -11.41 -2.66
CA THR A 188 6.70 -12.02 -1.74
C THR A 188 7.22 -12.13 -0.30
N ALA A 189 8.40 -11.59 0.00
CA ALA A 189 8.97 -11.68 1.32
C ALA A 189 8.30 -10.69 2.30
N ILE A 190 7.95 -11.17 3.46
CA ILE A 190 7.39 -10.33 4.54
C ILE A 190 8.49 -9.92 5.52
N ASP A 191 9.44 -10.82 5.80
CA ASP A 191 10.59 -10.60 6.68
C ASP A 191 11.69 -9.79 5.97
N THR A 192 11.42 -8.52 5.71
CA THR A 192 12.32 -7.54 5.10
C THR A 192 12.43 -6.29 5.96
N GLN A 193 13.46 -5.47 5.79
CA GLN A 193 13.57 -4.20 6.52
C GLN A 193 12.35 -3.30 6.23
N THR A 194 11.96 -3.16 4.98
CA THR A 194 10.79 -2.37 4.57
C THR A 194 9.50 -2.90 5.18
N GLY A 195 9.22 -4.21 5.05
CA GLY A 195 8.01 -4.83 5.60
C GLY A 195 7.90 -4.63 7.11
N LEU A 196 8.97 -4.92 7.86
CA LEU A 196 9.03 -4.75 9.31
C LEU A 196 8.85 -3.28 9.73
N ALA A 197 9.50 -2.35 9.01
CA ALA A 197 9.39 -0.92 9.29
C ALA A 197 7.97 -0.39 9.04
N VAL A 198 7.31 -0.81 7.97
CA VAL A 198 5.92 -0.43 7.65
C VAL A 198 4.97 -0.96 8.72
N LEU A 199 5.08 -2.24 9.10
CA LEU A 199 4.26 -2.83 10.17
C LEU A 199 4.42 -2.10 11.49
N LEU A 200 5.65 -1.84 11.92
CA LEU A 200 5.97 -1.11 13.16
C LEU A 200 5.47 0.34 13.12
N ARG A 201 5.79 1.05 12.04
CA ARG A 201 5.48 2.49 11.92
C ARG A 201 3.99 2.79 12.02
N HIS A 202 3.15 1.89 11.51
CA HIS A 202 1.72 2.10 11.39
C HIS A 202 0.87 1.27 12.36
N GLY A 203 1.51 0.58 13.31
CA GLY A 203 0.81 -0.21 14.32
C GLY A 203 0.04 -1.41 13.74
N LEU A 204 0.57 -1.99 12.65
CA LEU A 204 -0.03 -3.12 11.95
C LEU A 204 0.45 -4.45 12.55
N TYR A 205 0.22 -4.61 13.84
CA TYR A 205 0.56 -5.80 14.61
C TYR A 205 -0.54 -6.08 15.66
N PRO A 206 -0.70 -7.34 16.13
CA PRO A 206 -1.81 -7.71 17.01
C PRO A 206 -1.70 -7.12 18.42
N ASN A 207 -0.49 -7.05 18.99
CA ASN A 207 -0.26 -6.59 20.36
C ASN A 207 1.21 -6.19 20.60
N GLU A 208 1.53 -5.76 21.80
CA GLU A 208 2.86 -5.27 22.18
C GLU A 208 3.95 -6.38 22.12
N VAL A 209 3.58 -7.65 22.36
CA VAL A 209 4.54 -8.77 22.25
C VAL A 209 4.99 -8.93 20.79
N ALA A 210 4.04 -8.90 19.86
CA ALA A 210 4.35 -8.94 18.42
C ALA A 210 5.18 -7.70 17.99
N ARG A 211 4.85 -6.50 18.51
CA ARG A 211 5.64 -5.29 18.26
C ARG A 211 7.10 -5.48 18.67
N ASP A 212 7.34 -5.98 19.86
CA ASP A 212 8.70 -6.15 20.37
C ASP A 212 9.49 -7.21 19.57
N LYS A 213 8.82 -8.27 19.12
CA LYS A 213 9.41 -9.25 18.21
C LYS A 213 9.76 -8.63 16.85
N LEU A 214 8.86 -7.83 16.27
CA LEU A 214 9.13 -7.12 15.01
C LEU A 214 10.30 -6.14 15.14
N ALA A 215 10.36 -5.38 16.26
CA ALA A 215 11.44 -4.43 16.50
C ALA A 215 12.80 -5.14 16.65
N LYS A 216 12.83 -6.25 17.39
CA LYS A 216 14.02 -7.08 17.50
C LYS A 216 14.44 -7.64 16.14
N ARG A 217 13.47 -8.15 15.35
CA ARG A 217 13.76 -8.70 14.04
C ARG A 217 14.28 -7.65 13.06
N LEU A 218 13.75 -6.42 13.11
CA LEU A 218 14.25 -5.30 12.31
C LEU A 218 15.72 -4.97 12.67
N GLN A 219 16.05 -4.97 13.98
CA GLN A 219 17.43 -4.77 14.42
C GLN A 219 18.35 -5.87 13.87
N GLU A 220 17.94 -7.14 13.97
CA GLU A 220 18.71 -8.27 13.41
C GLU A 220 18.95 -8.10 11.91
N LYS A 221 17.91 -7.70 11.14
CA LYS A 221 18.05 -7.41 9.70
C LYS A 221 19.02 -6.28 9.41
N MET A 222 19.04 -5.24 10.22
CA MET A 222 20.01 -4.16 10.08
C MET A 222 21.44 -4.66 10.37
N ASP A 223 21.60 -5.49 11.40
CA ASP A 223 22.91 -6.06 11.77
C ASP A 223 23.41 -7.03 10.68
N GLU A 224 22.55 -7.83 10.06
CA GLU A 224 22.86 -8.68 8.90
C GLU A 224 23.45 -7.87 7.73
N HIS A 225 23.09 -6.61 7.60
CA HIS A 225 23.56 -5.66 6.58
C HIS A 225 24.58 -4.64 7.11
N ASN A 226 25.31 -4.95 8.20
CA ASN A 226 26.31 -4.06 8.82
C ASN A 226 25.76 -2.66 9.19
N GLY A 227 24.50 -2.57 9.58
CA GLY A 227 23.82 -1.33 9.94
C GLY A 227 23.30 -0.52 8.75
N TYR A 228 23.40 -1.02 7.53
CA TYR A 228 22.85 -0.34 6.35
C TYR A 228 21.37 -0.69 6.12
N LEU A 229 20.65 0.28 5.57
CA LEU A 229 19.31 0.07 5.03
C LEU A 229 19.40 -0.60 3.65
N THR A 230 18.43 -1.46 3.37
CA THR A 230 18.31 -2.16 2.07
C THR A 230 17.22 -1.56 1.21
#